data_218a1035a9885df169a4ddb898d01a3a
#
_entry.id   218a1035a9885df169a4ddb898d01a3a
#
_cell.length_a   1.000
_cell.length_b   1.000
_cell.length_c   1.000
_cell.angle_alpha   90.00
_cell.angle_beta   90.00
_cell.angle_gamma   90.00
#
_symmetry.space_group_name_H-M   'P 1'
#
loop_
_entity.id
_entity.type
_entity.pdbx_description
1 polymer ?
#
loop_
_entity_poly.entity_id
_entity_poly.type
_entity_poly.pdbx_seq_one_letter_code
_entity_poly.pdbx_strand_id
1 'polypeptide(L)'
;MSELNLMNLTSFFEEDILNIKKLISKNSKIALFGAGTYGHLCLSYIKENNYNVVCFIDNDINKQGKFIDNIPIYSINEASGYDVILISSFSNNVISSILAMEQIKVPIISFDKWIIFNNIDSFIELSDTLNDDISKKILNDLLISKVENTNEKLYNIYNDKQYFGIPEFCYSNPNEIFLDAGAFVGDTIEKFIYNTCATFKKIYGFEPGEKQFKAMKLRMNRLIEEWSINNENIILEKIGLSNYIGNTYFETSSSITSNFVTKNSTENQIIINTIDNYLNGEPITFLKADVEGEELNMLKGASETIKKYKPKMAISVYHKPNDLITIPQYIKKIVPEYRLALRHHSITFTETVLYCWTEQSRAEQSRADM
;
A
#
# COMPACT_ATOMS: atom_id res chain seq x y z
N MET A 1 -2.28 -16.82 -27.78
CA MET A 1 -3.03 -16.03 -26.78
C MET A 1 -2.47 -14.64 -26.85
N SER A 2 -3.23 -13.69 -27.43
CA SER A 2 -2.79 -12.31 -27.64
C SER A 2 -2.55 -11.68 -26.27
N GLU A 3 -1.37 -11.10 -26.09
CA GLU A 3 -0.97 -10.33 -24.91
C GLU A 3 -2.03 -9.23 -24.66
N LEU A 4 -2.75 -9.36 -23.54
CA LEU A 4 -3.61 -8.29 -23.06
C LEU A 4 -2.71 -7.15 -22.54
N ASN A 5 -2.38 -6.24 -23.41
CA ASN A 5 -1.75 -4.98 -23.03
C ASN A 5 -2.84 -4.07 -22.37
N LEU A 6 -2.47 -3.14 -21.47
CA LEU A 6 -3.44 -2.19 -20.88
C LEU A 6 -4.24 -1.41 -21.94
N MET A 7 -3.70 -1.24 -23.16
CA MET A 7 -4.47 -0.78 -24.34
C MET A 7 -5.64 -1.72 -24.68
N ASN A 8 -5.54 -3.02 -24.42
CA ASN A 8 -6.64 -3.95 -24.64
C ASN A 8 -7.67 -3.88 -23.51
N LEU A 9 -7.29 -3.51 -22.28
CA LEU A 9 -8.23 -3.27 -21.18
C LEU A 9 -9.12 -2.06 -21.51
N THR A 10 -8.54 -0.98 -22.06
CA THR A 10 -9.32 0.18 -22.48
C THR A 10 -10.28 -0.13 -23.61
N SER A 11 -9.87 -0.90 -24.63
CA SER A 11 -10.73 -1.28 -25.73
C SER A 11 -11.81 -2.30 -25.32
N PHE A 12 -11.51 -3.19 -24.39
CA PHE A 12 -12.47 -4.19 -23.90
C PHE A 12 -13.56 -3.56 -23.01
N PHE A 13 -13.21 -2.54 -22.22
CA PHE A 13 -14.13 -1.86 -21.31
C PHE A 13 -14.49 -0.43 -21.76
N GLU A 14 -14.28 -0.05 -23.02
CA GLU A 14 -14.45 1.33 -23.51
C GLU A 14 -15.86 1.90 -23.21
N GLU A 15 -16.90 1.12 -23.47
CA GLU A 15 -18.28 1.51 -23.18
C GLU A 15 -18.54 1.63 -21.68
N ASP A 16 -18.04 0.68 -20.88
CA ASP A 16 -18.15 0.69 -19.41
C ASP A 16 -17.43 1.90 -18.81
N ILE A 17 -16.23 2.23 -19.30
CA ILE A 17 -15.44 3.38 -18.85
C ILE A 17 -16.21 4.68 -19.10
N LEU A 18 -16.75 4.86 -20.33
CA LEU A 18 -17.52 6.03 -20.71
C LEU A 18 -18.79 6.16 -19.87
N ASN A 19 -19.49 5.05 -19.66
CA ASN A 19 -20.72 5.02 -18.87
C ASN A 19 -20.45 5.37 -17.40
N ILE A 20 -19.42 4.81 -16.78
CA ILE A 20 -19.09 5.06 -15.37
C ILE A 20 -18.57 6.50 -15.16
N LYS A 21 -17.74 7.03 -16.06
CA LYS A 21 -17.29 8.43 -16.01
C LYS A 21 -18.46 9.43 -16.10
N LYS A 22 -19.53 9.10 -16.85
CA LYS A 22 -20.74 9.93 -16.93
C LYS A 22 -21.67 9.79 -15.74
N LEU A 23 -21.69 8.60 -15.12
CA LEU A 23 -22.64 8.24 -14.09
C LEU A 23 -22.36 8.95 -12.76
N ILE A 24 -21.07 9.15 -12.41
CA ILE A 24 -20.65 9.74 -11.14
C ILE A 24 -19.94 11.06 -11.39
N SER A 25 -20.63 12.14 -11.11
CA SER A 25 -20.11 13.51 -11.13
C SER A 25 -19.79 14.00 -9.72
N LYS A 26 -19.12 15.15 -9.60
CA LYS A 26 -18.85 15.80 -8.30
C LYS A 26 -20.14 16.15 -7.52
N ASN A 27 -21.25 16.32 -8.23
CA ASN A 27 -22.55 16.65 -7.62
C ASN A 27 -23.37 15.41 -7.27
N SER A 28 -22.96 14.23 -7.69
CA SER A 28 -23.66 12.98 -7.39
C SER A 28 -23.65 12.70 -5.89
N LYS A 29 -24.79 12.31 -5.35
CA LYS A 29 -24.97 11.88 -3.97
C LYS A 29 -24.61 10.40 -3.89
N ILE A 30 -23.51 10.07 -3.26
CA ILE A 30 -22.95 8.73 -3.19
C ILE A 30 -23.37 8.08 -1.87
N ALA A 31 -23.88 6.85 -1.91
CA ALA A 31 -23.96 5.96 -0.78
C ALA A 31 -22.79 4.98 -0.82
N LEU A 32 -22.10 4.77 0.30
CA LEU A 32 -21.05 3.75 0.44
C LEU A 32 -21.64 2.50 1.09
N PHE A 33 -21.64 1.37 0.39
CA PHE A 33 -22.04 0.09 0.96
C PHE A 33 -20.85 -0.63 1.57
N GLY A 34 -20.82 -0.70 2.90
CA GLY A 34 -19.75 -1.23 3.72
C GLY A 34 -19.08 -0.14 4.58
N ALA A 35 -19.40 -0.15 5.88
CA ALA A 35 -18.87 0.77 6.90
C ALA A 35 -17.75 0.10 7.72
N GLY A 36 -16.87 -0.67 7.06
CA GLY A 36 -15.69 -1.29 7.62
C GLY A 36 -14.42 -0.47 7.30
N THR A 37 -13.24 -1.04 7.58
CA THR A 37 -11.94 -0.40 7.32
C THR A 37 -11.80 0.09 5.89
N TYR A 38 -12.16 -0.74 4.92
CA TYR A 38 -12.11 -0.32 3.50
C TYR A 38 -13.09 0.81 3.18
N GLY A 39 -14.28 0.81 3.80
CA GLY A 39 -15.24 1.90 3.67
C GLY A 39 -14.69 3.25 4.15
N HIS A 40 -13.90 3.26 5.23
CA HIS A 40 -13.20 4.45 5.70
C HIS A 40 -12.16 4.94 4.69
N LEU A 41 -11.36 4.03 4.11
CA LEU A 41 -10.39 4.38 3.06
C LEU A 41 -11.06 4.94 1.81
N CYS A 42 -12.17 4.32 1.38
CA CYS A 42 -12.98 4.81 0.27
C CYS A 42 -13.54 6.21 0.54
N LEU A 43 -14.07 6.44 1.76
CA LEU A 43 -14.56 7.76 2.17
C LEU A 43 -13.46 8.82 2.11
N SER A 44 -12.26 8.52 2.62
CA SER A 44 -11.12 9.44 2.58
C SER A 44 -10.78 9.82 1.15
N TYR A 45 -10.64 8.83 0.26
CA TYR A 45 -10.39 9.07 -1.16
C TYR A 45 -11.47 9.95 -1.83
N ILE A 46 -12.74 9.64 -1.57
CA ILE A 46 -13.89 10.37 -2.13
C ILE A 46 -13.89 11.84 -1.68
N LYS A 47 -13.64 12.09 -0.37
CA LYS A 47 -13.56 13.44 0.20
C LYS A 47 -12.36 14.23 -0.33
N GLU A 48 -11.17 13.62 -0.40
CA GLU A 48 -9.96 14.25 -0.95
C GLU A 48 -10.14 14.67 -2.41
N ASN A 49 -10.97 13.93 -3.15
CA ASN A 49 -11.30 14.22 -4.54
C ASN A 49 -12.57 15.06 -4.71
N ASN A 50 -13.13 15.65 -3.63
CA ASN A 50 -14.29 16.53 -3.64
C ASN A 50 -15.58 15.90 -4.23
N TYR A 51 -15.81 14.60 -3.98
CA TYR A 51 -17.10 13.97 -4.22
C TYR A 51 -17.95 13.98 -2.94
N ASN A 52 -19.26 13.78 -3.09
CA ASN A 52 -20.23 13.92 -2.00
C ASN A 52 -20.76 12.56 -1.54
N VAL A 53 -20.38 12.11 -0.33
CA VAL A 53 -20.96 10.94 0.33
C VAL A 53 -22.06 11.39 1.26
N VAL A 54 -23.27 10.86 1.08
CA VAL A 54 -24.46 11.24 1.88
C VAL A 54 -24.78 10.23 2.97
N CYS A 55 -24.44 8.95 2.80
CA CYS A 55 -24.62 7.93 3.83
C CYS A 55 -23.71 6.72 3.60
N PHE A 56 -23.52 5.93 4.66
CA PHE A 56 -23.12 4.54 4.57
C PHE A 56 -24.32 3.63 4.63
N ILE A 57 -24.19 2.46 4.02
CA ILE A 57 -25.11 1.33 4.13
C ILE A 57 -24.30 0.15 4.67
N ASP A 58 -24.76 -0.47 5.76
CA ASP A 58 -24.08 -1.66 6.32
C ASP A 58 -25.12 -2.64 6.86
N ASN A 59 -24.89 -3.94 6.65
CA ASN A 59 -25.78 -5.00 7.15
C ASN A 59 -25.57 -5.31 8.64
N ASP A 60 -24.47 -4.85 9.24
CA ASP A 60 -24.21 -5.02 10.66
C ASP A 60 -25.09 -4.09 11.50
N ILE A 61 -26.06 -4.66 12.19
CA ILE A 61 -26.99 -3.93 13.06
C ILE A 61 -26.28 -3.12 14.16
N ASN A 62 -25.07 -3.54 14.56
CA ASN A 62 -24.30 -2.83 15.57
C ASN A 62 -23.67 -1.52 15.05
N LYS A 63 -23.60 -1.36 13.74
CA LYS A 63 -23.12 -0.13 13.10
C LYS A 63 -24.25 0.82 12.72
N GLN A 64 -25.43 0.29 12.41
CA GLN A 64 -26.60 1.08 12.01
C GLN A 64 -26.96 2.11 13.07
N GLY A 65 -27.39 3.30 12.65
CA GLY A 65 -27.68 4.44 13.51
C GLY A 65 -26.45 5.18 14.05
N LYS A 66 -25.23 4.70 13.77
CA LYS A 66 -23.98 5.40 14.10
C LYS A 66 -23.51 6.28 12.95
N PHE A 67 -22.40 6.97 13.16
CA PHE A 67 -21.81 7.90 12.20
C PHE A 67 -20.33 7.61 11.98
N ILE A 68 -19.86 7.80 10.74
CA ILE A 68 -18.45 7.89 10.36
C ILE A 68 -18.23 9.28 9.81
N ASP A 69 -17.37 10.09 10.42
CA ASP A 69 -17.06 11.48 10.01
C ASP A 69 -18.33 12.34 9.77
N ASN A 70 -19.32 12.23 10.66
CA ASN A 70 -20.63 12.85 10.58
C ASN A 70 -21.55 12.33 9.44
N ILE A 71 -21.18 11.24 8.76
CA ILE A 71 -22.00 10.60 7.74
C ILE A 71 -22.73 9.43 8.40
N PRO A 72 -24.08 9.36 8.32
CA PRO A 72 -24.87 8.34 8.98
C PRO A 72 -24.70 6.97 8.33
N ILE A 73 -24.86 5.93 9.14
CA ILE A 73 -24.88 4.52 8.70
C ILE A 73 -26.32 4.02 8.82
N TYR A 74 -26.89 3.57 7.70
CA TYR A 74 -28.24 3.05 7.62
C TYR A 74 -28.26 1.57 7.27
N SER A 75 -29.39 0.90 7.55
CA SER A 75 -29.73 -0.33 6.86
C SER A 75 -30.09 -0.04 5.40
N ILE A 76 -30.04 -1.04 4.53
CA ILE A 76 -30.41 -0.88 3.12
C ILE A 76 -31.85 -0.40 2.93
N ASN A 77 -32.76 -0.76 3.84
CA ASN A 77 -34.18 -0.42 3.77
C ASN A 77 -34.47 1.04 4.20
N GLU A 78 -33.58 1.65 4.98
CA GLU A 78 -33.74 3.01 5.53
C GLU A 78 -32.98 4.05 4.68
N ALA A 79 -31.96 3.60 3.97
CA ALA A 79 -31.12 4.48 3.17
C ALA A 79 -31.90 5.06 1.97
N SER A 80 -31.80 6.36 1.77
CA SER A 80 -32.48 7.08 0.67
C SER A 80 -31.74 8.36 0.30
N GLY A 81 -32.12 8.98 -0.81
CA GLY A 81 -31.62 10.28 -1.22
C GLY A 81 -30.20 10.25 -1.84
N TYR A 82 -29.79 9.12 -2.40
CA TYR A 82 -28.56 8.94 -3.14
C TYR A 82 -28.85 8.65 -4.62
N ASP A 83 -27.85 8.94 -5.47
CA ASP A 83 -27.92 8.76 -6.93
C ASP A 83 -27.22 7.46 -7.36
N VAL A 84 -26.26 6.98 -6.56
CA VAL A 84 -25.42 5.80 -6.85
C VAL A 84 -24.96 5.12 -5.56
N ILE A 85 -24.78 3.81 -5.61
CA ILE A 85 -24.13 3.03 -4.55
C ILE A 85 -22.75 2.59 -5.01
N LEU A 86 -21.71 2.93 -4.23
CA LEU A 86 -20.38 2.36 -4.37
C LEU A 86 -20.16 1.29 -3.31
N ILE A 87 -19.86 0.06 -3.75
CA ILE A 87 -19.56 -1.06 -2.85
C ILE A 87 -18.12 -0.92 -2.37
N SER A 88 -17.94 -0.68 -1.08
CA SER A 88 -16.66 -0.49 -0.39
C SER A 88 -16.35 -1.67 0.53
N SER A 89 -16.15 -2.85 -0.07
CA SER A 89 -15.86 -4.11 0.64
C SER A 89 -14.84 -4.95 -0.12
N PHE A 90 -13.85 -5.50 0.60
CA PHE A 90 -12.88 -6.45 0.05
C PHE A 90 -13.41 -7.89 -0.07
N SER A 91 -14.58 -8.19 0.51
CA SER A 91 -15.04 -9.56 0.60
C SER A 91 -15.73 -10.03 -0.68
N ASN A 92 -15.57 -11.32 -1.00
CA ASN A 92 -16.34 -12.03 -2.04
C ASN A 92 -17.88 -11.98 -1.82
N ASN A 93 -18.32 -11.38 -0.72
CA ASN A 93 -19.73 -11.09 -0.44
C ASN A 93 -20.30 -9.92 -1.26
N VAL A 94 -19.53 -9.30 -2.14
CA VAL A 94 -20.01 -8.27 -3.07
C VAL A 94 -21.18 -8.81 -3.90
N ILE A 95 -21.09 -10.04 -4.38
CA ILE A 95 -22.19 -10.69 -5.13
C ILE A 95 -23.44 -10.82 -4.28
N SER A 96 -23.31 -11.28 -3.04
CA SER A 96 -24.45 -11.38 -2.11
C SER A 96 -25.05 -10.01 -1.79
N SER A 97 -24.21 -8.99 -1.71
CA SER A 97 -24.64 -7.60 -1.50
C SER A 97 -25.36 -7.04 -2.72
N ILE A 98 -24.86 -7.32 -3.93
CA ILE A 98 -25.52 -6.93 -5.20
C ILE A 98 -26.89 -7.61 -5.32
N LEU A 99 -26.96 -8.91 -5.06
CA LEU A 99 -28.23 -9.66 -5.11
C LEU A 99 -29.26 -9.14 -4.09
N ALA A 100 -28.81 -8.76 -2.89
CA ALA A 100 -29.69 -8.13 -1.88
C ALA A 100 -30.19 -6.76 -2.32
N MET A 101 -29.56 -6.12 -3.30
CA MET A 101 -29.90 -4.80 -3.82
C MET A 101 -30.68 -4.84 -5.16
N GLU A 102 -31.05 -6.00 -5.68
CA GLU A 102 -31.75 -6.15 -6.96
C GLU A 102 -33.04 -5.33 -7.10
N GLN A 103 -33.66 -4.94 -5.98
CA GLN A 103 -34.85 -4.08 -5.99
C GLN A 103 -34.52 -2.57 -6.03
N ILE A 104 -33.26 -2.19 -5.97
CA ILE A 104 -32.81 -0.80 -5.94
C ILE A 104 -32.65 -0.28 -7.37
N LYS A 105 -33.30 0.85 -7.66
CA LYS A 105 -33.34 1.43 -9.01
C LYS A 105 -32.13 2.31 -9.36
N VAL A 106 -31.20 2.52 -8.42
CA VAL A 106 -29.99 3.31 -8.69
C VAL A 106 -28.84 2.41 -9.12
N PRO A 107 -27.88 2.93 -9.89
CA PRO A 107 -26.68 2.19 -10.27
C PRO A 107 -25.87 1.71 -9.05
N ILE A 108 -25.36 0.50 -9.15
CA ILE A 108 -24.51 -0.13 -8.12
C ILE A 108 -23.20 -0.53 -8.78
N ILE A 109 -22.07 -0.04 -8.25
CA ILE A 109 -20.75 -0.24 -8.83
C ILE A 109 -19.76 -0.56 -7.70
N SER A 110 -18.78 -1.45 -7.92
CA SER A 110 -17.70 -1.61 -6.96
C SER A 110 -16.83 -0.34 -6.95
N PHE A 111 -16.37 0.05 -5.76
CA PHE A 111 -15.47 1.20 -5.61
C PHE A 111 -14.19 1.01 -6.44
N ASP A 112 -13.63 -0.21 -6.46
CA ASP A 112 -12.45 -0.52 -7.25
C ASP A 112 -12.69 -0.32 -8.76
N LYS A 113 -13.82 -0.79 -9.30
CA LYS A 113 -14.17 -0.56 -10.72
C LYS A 113 -14.28 0.93 -11.02
N TRP A 114 -14.93 1.70 -10.15
CA TRP A 114 -15.08 3.14 -10.32
C TRP A 114 -13.73 3.87 -10.29
N ILE A 115 -12.86 3.60 -9.31
CA ILE A 115 -11.57 4.29 -9.20
C ILE A 115 -10.65 3.93 -10.36
N ILE A 116 -10.62 2.66 -10.80
CA ILE A 116 -9.80 2.20 -11.92
C ILE A 116 -10.23 2.92 -13.20
N PHE A 117 -11.52 2.94 -13.51
CA PHE A 117 -12.02 3.57 -14.75
C PHE A 117 -11.92 5.08 -14.71
N ASN A 118 -12.08 5.70 -13.55
CA ASN A 118 -11.92 7.15 -13.42
C ASN A 118 -10.45 7.60 -13.58
N ASN A 119 -9.49 6.71 -13.29
CA ASN A 119 -8.05 6.98 -13.36
C ASN A 119 -7.33 6.14 -14.42
N ILE A 120 -8.03 5.65 -15.43
CA ILE A 120 -7.47 4.71 -16.42
C ILE A 120 -6.23 5.29 -17.13
N ASP A 121 -6.21 6.58 -17.41
CA ASP A 121 -5.11 7.26 -18.07
C ASP A 121 -3.82 7.21 -17.20
N SER A 122 -3.96 7.36 -15.88
CA SER A 122 -2.83 7.24 -14.93
C SER A 122 -2.29 5.80 -14.84
N PHE A 123 -3.13 4.79 -15.00
CA PHE A 123 -2.68 3.39 -15.06
C PHE A 123 -1.96 3.07 -16.37
N ILE A 124 -2.37 3.67 -17.48
CA ILE A 124 -1.66 3.58 -18.76
C ILE A 124 -0.27 4.21 -18.62
N GLU A 125 -0.17 5.43 -18.08
CA GLU A 125 1.10 6.08 -17.78
C GLU A 125 2.00 5.21 -16.89
N LEU A 126 1.44 4.62 -15.82
CA LEU A 126 2.20 3.71 -14.95
C LEU A 126 2.73 2.52 -15.75
N SER A 127 1.89 1.87 -16.56
CA SER A 127 2.30 0.75 -17.41
C SER A 127 3.47 1.09 -18.32
N ASP A 128 3.47 2.29 -18.91
CA ASP A 128 4.53 2.76 -19.80
C ASP A 128 5.84 3.04 -19.06
N THR A 129 5.77 3.36 -17.76
CA THR A 129 6.96 3.60 -16.92
C THR A 129 7.54 2.32 -16.30
N LEU A 130 6.81 1.20 -16.33
CA LEU A 130 7.29 -0.09 -15.79
C LEU A 130 8.39 -0.68 -16.67
N ASN A 131 9.47 -1.14 -16.04
CA ASN A 131 10.70 -1.53 -16.70
C ASN A 131 10.65 -2.90 -17.41
N ASP A 132 9.73 -3.78 -16.99
CA ASP A 132 9.67 -5.16 -17.52
C ASP A 132 8.23 -5.61 -17.84
N ASP A 133 8.09 -6.56 -18.76
CA ASP A 133 6.79 -7.09 -19.22
C ASP A 133 6.06 -7.87 -18.12
N ILE A 134 6.80 -8.44 -17.16
CA ILE A 134 6.21 -9.12 -15.99
C ILE A 134 5.43 -8.11 -15.16
N SER A 135 6.01 -6.95 -14.91
CA SER A 135 5.35 -5.86 -14.17
C SER A 135 4.09 -5.34 -14.86
N LYS A 136 4.15 -5.18 -16.20
CA LYS A 136 2.99 -4.77 -17.00
C LYS A 136 1.88 -5.80 -16.94
N LYS A 137 2.23 -7.09 -17.03
CA LYS A 137 1.29 -8.19 -16.88
C LYS A 137 0.66 -8.19 -15.48
N ILE A 138 1.47 -8.01 -14.43
CA ILE A 138 0.98 -7.94 -13.04
C ILE A 138 -0.01 -6.78 -12.88
N LEU A 139 0.33 -5.59 -13.36
CA LEU A 139 -0.58 -4.44 -13.31
C LEU A 139 -1.91 -4.75 -14.01
N ASN A 140 -1.84 -5.27 -15.24
CA ASN A 140 -3.03 -5.62 -16.03
C ASN A 140 -3.91 -6.65 -15.30
N ASP A 141 -3.33 -7.76 -14.85
CA ASP A 141 -4.09 -8.85 -14.23
C ASP A 141 -4.68 -8.43 -12.87
N LEU A 142 -3.97 -7.58 -12.12
CA LEU A 142 -4.46 -7.00 -10.87
C LEU A 142 -5.66 -6.06 -11.12
N LEU A 143 -5.58 -5.17 -12.11
CA LEU A 143 -6.66 -4.24 -12.44
C LEU A 143 -7.89 -5.00 -12.95
N ILE A 144 -7.72 -5.97 -13.84
CA ILE A 144 -8.83 -6.82 -14.31
C ILE A 144 -9.48 -7.56 -13.14
N SER A 145 -8.69 -8.19 -12.28
CA SER A 145 -9.19 -8.92 -11.12
C SER A 145 -10.02 -8.04 -10.19
N LYS A 146 -9.61 -6.77 -10.00
CA LYS A 146 -10.36 -5.80 -9.21
C LYS A 146 -11.65 -5.35 -9.90
N VAL A 147 -11.64 -5.15 -11.22
CA VAL A 147 -12.83 -4.77 -12.00
C VAL A 147 -13.85 -5.89 -12.05
N GLU A 148 -13.40 -7.13 -12.23
CA GLU A 148 -14.22 -8.34 -12.30
C GLU A 148 -14.55 -8.92 -10.91
N ASN A 149 -13.89 -8.44 -9.86
CA ASN A 149 -13.98 -8.94 -8.49
C ASN A 149 -13.72 -10.46 -8.40
N THR A 150 -12.60 -10.92 -9.01
CA THR A 150 -12.18 -12.32 -9.03
C THR A 150 -10.70 -12.45 -8.70
N ASN A 151 -10.30 -13.53 -8.04
CA ASN A 151 -8.91 -13.81 -7.69
C ASN A 151 -8.21 -14.75 -8.69
N GLU A 152 -8.90 -15.21 -9.74
CA GLU A 152 -8.36 -16.24 -10.64
C GLU A 152 -7.03 -15.83 -11.29
N LYS A 153 -6.91 -14.57 -11.72
CA LYS A 153 -5.68 -14.07 -12.34
C LYS A 153 -4.54 -13.87 -11.34
N LEU A 154 -4.85 -13.65 -10.04
CA LEU A 154 -3.85 -13.40 -9.01
C LEU A 154 -2.96 -14.64 -8.76
N TYR A 155 -3.50 -15.84 -8.92
CA TYR A 155 -2.70 -17.08 -8.85
C TYR A 155 -1.59 -17.14 -9.90
N ASN A 156 -1.80 -16.52 -11.07
CA ASN A 156 -0.85 -16.54 -12.19
C ASN A 156 0.28 -15.49 -12.05
N ILE A 157 0.10 -14.51 -11.17
CA ILE A 157 1.06 -13.42 -10.94
C ILE A 157 1.70 -13.48 -9.56
N TYR A 158 1.33 -14.47 -8.75
CA TYR A 158 1.88 -14.69 -7.42
C TYR A 158 3.38 -14.99 -7.45
N ASN A 159 4.14 -14.35 -6.55
CA ASN A 159 5.56 -14.59 -6.33
C ASN A 159 5.86 -14.66 -4.83
N ASP A 160 6.55 -15.69 -4.38
CA ASP A 160 6.85 -15.96 -2.97
C ASP A 160 8.01 -15.13 -2.40
N LYS A 161 8.79 -14.45 -3.26
CA LYS A 161 9.99 -13.68 -2.87
C LYS A 161 9.69 -12.23 -2.56
N GLN A 162 8.75 -11.99 -1.65
CA GLN A 162 8.38 -10.63 -1.24
C GLN A 162 9.59 -9.82 -0.75
N TYR A 163 9.72 -8.59 -1.26
CA TYR A 163 10.79 -7.60 -1.07
C TYR A 163 12.17 -7.97 -1.65
N PHE A 164 12.42 -9.25 -1.96
CA PHE A 164 13.72 -9.75 -2.40
C PHE A 164 13.66 -10.44 -3.78
N GLY A 165 12.58 -10.25 -4.53
CA GLY A 165 12.24 -11.02 -5.72
C GLY A 165 12.79 -10.50 -7.04
N ILE A 166 13.47 -9.36 -7.10
CA ILE A 166 14.03 -8.84 -8.35
C ILE A 166 15.57 -8.91 -8.37
N PRO A 167 16.14 -9.46 -9.47
CA PRO A 167 17.60 -9.63 -9.59
C PRO A 167 18.38 -8.31 -9.52
N GLU A 168 17.78 -7.22 -9.99
CA GLU A 168 18.38 -5.89 -10.02
C GLU A 168 18.70 -5.34 -8.64
N PHE A 169 18.11 -5.89 -7.59
CA PHE A 169 18.36 -5.41 -6.23
C PHE A 169 19.74 -5.84 -5.71
N CYS A 170 20.26 -7.03 -6.10
CA CYS A 170 21.60 -7.50 -5.70
C CYS A 170 21.99 -7.06 -4.27
N TYR A 171 21.17 -7.29 -3.28
CA TYR A 171 21.29 -6.74 -1.92
C TYR A 171 22.32 -7.46 -1.01
N SER A 172 22.98 -8.50 -1.51
CA SER A 172 23.96 -9.26 -0.72
C SER A 172 25.36 -8.67 -0.88
N ASN A 173 25.66 -7.63 -0.10
CA ASN A 173 27.00 -7.04 -0.07
C ASN A 173 27.34 -6.47 1.32
N PRO A 174 28.65 -6.37 1.69
CA PRO A 174 29.08 -5.94 3.04
C PRO A 174 28.80 -4.45 3.33
N ASN A 175 28.47 -3.65 2.33
CA ASN A 175 28.17 -2.23 2.48
C ASN A 175 26.67 -1.95 2.54
N GLU A 176 25.82 -2.98 2.47
CA GLU A 176 24.37 -2.80 2.47
C GLU A 176 23.88 -2.20 3.80
N ILE A 177 23.14 -1.10 3.72
CA ILE A 177 22.47 -0.47 4.84
C ILE A 177 20.97 -0.59 4.59
N PHE A 178 20.34 -1.53 5.27
CA PHE A 178 18.93 -1.85 5.13
C PHE A 178 18.08 -1.08 6.13
N LEU A 179 17.04 -0.38 5.66
CA LEU A 179 16.04 0.25 6.50
C LEU A 179 14.68 -0.41 6.26
N ASP A 180 14.12 -1.00 7.31
CA ASP A 180 12.79 -1.61 7.34
C ASP A 180 11.81 -0.67 8.04
N ALA A 181 11.00 0.04 7.26
CA ALA A 181 9.90 0.87 7.73
C ALA A 181 8.62 0.02 7.85
N GLY A 182 8.09 -0.10 9.05
CA GLY A 182 7.02 -1.05 9.38
C GLY A 182 7.59 -2.46 9.52
N ALA A 183 8.56 -2.62 10.43
CA ALA A 183 9.28 -3.88 10.59
C ALA A 183 8.45 -4.97 11.31
N PHE A 184 7.25 -4.64 11.80
CA PHE A 184 6.32 -5.55 12.47
C PHE A 184 7.03 -6.38 13.54
N VAL A 185 7.08 -7.70 13.37
CA VAL A 185 7.79 -8.61 14.30
C VAL A 185 9.22 -8.92 13.86
N GLY A 186 9.75 -8.19 12.86
CA GLY A 186 11.12 -8.35 12.35
C GLY A 186 11.30 -9.53 11.39
N ASP A 187 10.24 -10.06 10.81
CA ASP A 187 10.29 -11.19 9.89
C ASP A 187 10.96 -10.85 8.54
N THR A 188 10.79 -9.63 8.06
CA THR A 188 11.51 -9.15 6.87
C THR A 188 13.00 -8.97 7.14
N ILE A 189 13.37 -8.45 8.32
CA ILE A 189 14.78 -8.35 8.75
C ILE A 189 15.40 -9.75 8.86
N GLU A 190 14.68 -10.72 9.43
CA GLU A 190 15.14 -12.12 9.50
C GLU A 190 15.40 -12.68 8.09
N LYS A 191 14.47 -12.50 7.15
CA LYS A 191 14.65 -12.91 5.74
C LYS A 191 15.87 -12.23 5.10
N PHE A 192 16.08 -10.93 5.37
CA PHE A 192 17.23 -10.20 4.88
C PHE A 192 18.54 -10.79 5.41
N ILE A 193 18.66 -11.06 6.73
CA ILE A 193 19.84 -11.70 7.35
C ILE A 193 20.13 -13.06 6.72
N TYR A 194 19.09 -13.89 6.54
CA TYR A 194 19.23 -15.19 5.87
C TYR A 194 19.73 -15.07 4.45
N ASN A 195 19.11 -14.21 3.65
CA ASN A 195 19.42 -14.05 2.23
C ASN A 195 20.82 -13.47 1.98
N THR A 196 21.33 -12.67 2.92
CA THR A 196 22.67 -12.08 2.85
C THR A 196 23.75 -12.90 3.58
N CYS A 197 23.37 -14.03 4.18
CA CYS A 197 24.26 -14.80 5.08
C CYS A 197 24.89 -13.89 6.15
N ALA A 198 24.09 -13.01 6.76
CA ALA A 198 24.49 -11.98 7.71
C ALA A 198 25.60 -11.01 7.20
N THR A 199 25.71 -10.85 5.86
CA THR A 199 26.67 -9.94 5.23
C THR A 199 26.00 -8.61 4.93
N PHE A 200 26.18 -7.62 5.78
CA PHE A 200 25.64 -6.25 5.65
C PHE A 200 26.42 -5.29 6.56
N LYS A 201 26.27 -4.00 6.33
CA LYS A 201 26.88 -2.96 7.17
C LYS A 201 25.98 -2.58 8.34
N LYS A 202 24.69 -2.35 8.10
CA LYS A 202 23.77 -1.90 9.16
C LYS A 202 22.30 -2.23 8.79
N ILE A 203 21.50 -2.45 9.81
CA ILE A 203 20.04 -2.59 9.70
C ILE A 203 19.37 -1.58 10.64
N TYR A 204 18.38 -0.88 10.12
CA TYR A 204 17.42 -0.07 10.89
C TYR A 204 16.05 -0.72 10.81
N GLY A 205 15.40 -0.98 11.94
CA GLY A 205 14.03 -1.50 12.03
C GLY A 205 13.13 -0.54 12.80
N PHE A 206 12.06 -0.09 12.17
CA PHE A 206 11.09 0.85 12.75
C PHE A 206 9.72 0.19 12.89
N GLU A 207 9.20 0.14 14.10
CA GLU A 207 7.89 -0.43 14.41
C GLU A 207 7.25 0.30 15.60
N PRO A 208 6.13 1.03 15.40
CA PRO A 208 5.50 1.79 16.47
C PRO A 208 4.71 0.92 17.47
N GLY A 209 4.22 -0.25 17.05
CA GLY A 209 3.39 -1.12 17.84
C GLY A 209 4.16 -1.77 19.00
N GLU A 210 3.72 -1.55 20.24
CA GLU A 210 4.40 -2.05 21.45
C GLU A 210 4.60 -3.58 21.46
N LYS A 211 3.55 -4.33 21.07
CA LYS A 211 3.59 -5.81 21.06
C LYS A 211 4.51 -6.31 19.95
N GLN A 212 4.38 -5.74 18.77
CA GLN A 212 5.18 -6.06 17.60
C GLN A 212 6.65 -5.72 17.82
N PHE A 213 6.94 -4.54 18.35
CA PHE A 213 8.29 -4.11 18.68
C PHE A 213 8.97 -5.04 19.71
N LYS A 214 8.24 -5.48 20.76
CA LYS A 214 8.78 -6.47 21.72
C LYS A 214 9.10 -7.79 21.04
N ALA A 215 8.23 -8.28 20.16
CA ALA A 215 8.46 -9.51 19.41
C ALA A 215 9.68 -9.37 18.47
N MET A 216 9.80 -8.24 17.76
CA MET A 216 10.95 -7.92 16.92
C MET A 216 12.26 -7.94 17.73
N LYS A 217 12.31 -7.32 18.91
CA LYS A 217 13.49 -7.34 19.78
C LYS A 217 13.90 -8.74 20.17
N LEU A 218 12.95 -9.59 20.56
CA LEU A 218 13.23 -10.99 20.91
C LEU A 218 13.81 -11.75 19.71
N ARG A 219 13.24 -11.55 18.52
CA ARG A 219 13.72 -12.17 17.29
C ARG A 219 15.13 -11.72 16.95
N MET A 220 15.40 -10.41 17.01
CA MET A 220 16.73 -9.89 16.70
C MET A 220 17.80 -10.34 17.69
N ASN A 221 17.50 -10.40 18.99
CA ASN A 221 18.44 -10.95 19.99
C ASN A 221 18.85 -12.40 19.65
N ARG A 222 17.90 -13.24 19.27
CA ARG A 222 18.17 -14.62 18.83
C ARG A 222 19.07 -14.64 17.58
N LEU A 223 18.75 -13.84 16.57
CA LEU A 223 19.52 -13.80 15.32
C LEU A 223 20.93 -13.26 15.51
N ILE A 224 21.12 -12.27 16.38
CA ILE A 224 22.43 -11.72 16.73
C ILE A 224 23.33 -12.83 17.31
N GLU A 225 22.79 -13.65 18.21
CA GLU A 225 23.51 -14.78 18.78
C GLU A 225 23.79 -15.90 17.77
N GLU A 226 22.75 -16.32 17.02
CA GLU A 226 22.86 -17.41 16.05
C GLU A 226 23.84 -17.12 14.90
N TRP A 227 23.89 -15.87 14.45
CA TRP A 227 24.72 -15.47 13.32
C TRP A 227 26.00 -14.72 13.72
N SER A 228 26.26 -14.58 15.03
CA SER A 228 27.41 -13.81 15.57
C SER A 228 27.49 -12.38 15.01
N ILE A 229 26.35 -11.72 14.87
CA ILE A 229 26.24 -10.35 14.35
C ILE A 229 26.71 -9.37 15.44
N ASN A 230 27.47 -8.33 15.06
CA ASN A 230 27.76 -7.23 15.99
C ASN A 230 26.45 -6.48 16.32
N ASN A 231 26.15 -6.37 17.60
CA ASN A 231 24.95 -5.76 18.13
C ASN A 231 24.76 -4.28 17.66
N GLU A 232 25.86 -3.57 17.44
CA GLU A 232 25.85 -2.18 16.97
C GLU A 232 25.39 -2.04 15.50
N ASN A 233 25.34 -3.13 14.75
CA ASN A 233 24.92 -3.14 13.36
C ASN A 233 23.39 -3.24 13.21
N ILE A 234 22.62 -3.50 14.29
CA ILE A 234 21.17 -3.58 14.25
C ILE A 234 20.58 -2.54 15.22
N ILE A 235 19.86 -1.59 14.67
CA ILE A 235 19.19 -0.51 15.41
C ILE A 235 17.69 -0.68 15.28
N LEU A 236 17.00 -0.80 16.41
CA LEU A 236 15.55 -0.99 16.47
C LEU A 236 14.90 0.17 17.20
N GLU A 237 13.93 0.80 16.58
CA GLU A 237 13.26 1.98 17.11
C GLU A 237 11.75 1.79 17.21
N LYS A 238 11.18 2.14 18.37
CA LYS A 238 9.74 2.11 18.58
C LYS A 238 9.11 3.44 18.21
N ILE A 239 9.18 3.78 16.94
CA ILE A 239 8.60 5.00 16.36
C ILE A 239 7.90 4.70 15.05
N GLY A 240 6.88 5.49 14.71
CA GLY A 240 6.27 5.51 13.38
C GLY A 240 7.03 6.45 12.45
N LEU A 241 7.00 6.16 11.16
CA LEU A 241 7.61 7.00 10.12
C LEU A 241 6.54 7.68 9.28
N SER A 242 6.65 9.01 9.12
CA SER A 242 5.73 9.81 8.31
C SER A 242 6.45 11.07 7.79
N ASN A 243 5.71 12.12 7.37
CA ASN A 243 6.25 13.37 6.85
C ASN A 243 6.36 14.50 7.90
N TYR A 244 6.19 14.19 9.18
CA TYR A 244 6.28 15.16 10.29
C TYR A 244 6.93 14.54 11.52
N ILE A 245 7.33 15.39 12.45
CA ILE A 245 7.87 15.01 13.77
C ILE A 245 6.83 15.36 14.81
N GLY A 246 6.50 14.40 15.70
CA GLY A 246 5.51 14.62 16.73
C GLY A 246 5.01 13.34 17.37
N ASN A 247 3.81 13.42 17.91
CA ASN A 247 3.13 12.27 18.49
C ASN A 247 1.76 12.09 17.84
N THR A 248 1.33 10.84 17.71
CA THR A 248 -0.02 10.50 17.29
C THR A 248 -0.57 9.37 18.14
N TYR A 249 -1.83 9.05 17.95
CA TYR A 249 -2.46 7.92 18.62
C TYR A 249 -2.57 6.75 17.66
N PHE A 250 -2.39 5.56 18.20
CA PHE A 250 -2.40 4.32 17.45
C PHE A 250 -3.56 3.45 17.93
N GLU A 251 -4.50 3.17 17.06
CA GLU A 251 -5.59 2.25 17.38
C GLU A 251 -5.18 0.83 17.01
N THR A 252 -4.87 0.01 18.01
CA THR A 252 -4.78 -1.43 17.82
C THR A 252 -6.19 -1.98 17.65
N SER A 253 -6.68 -2.05 16.44
CA SER A 253 -7.81 -2.91 16.16
C SER A 253 -7.41 -4.37 16.42
N SER A 254 -8.37 -5.22 16.75
CA SER A 254 -8.16 -6.67 16.98
C SER A 254 -7.71 -7.42 15.72
N SER A 255 -7.51 -6.73 14.60
CA SER A 255 -6.95 -7.21 13.33
C SER A 255 -5.48 -6.81 13.19
N ILE A 256 -4.76 -7.51 12.34
CA ILE A 256 -3.32 -7.39 12.08
C ILE A 256 -2.93 -5.98 11.58
N THR A 257 -3.90 -5.21 11.06
CA THR A 257 -3.74 -3.86 10.54
C THR A 257 -3.95 -2.80 11.62
N SER A 258 -2.98 -1.96 11.84
CA SER A 258 -3.00 -0.87 12.81
C SER A 258 -2.86 0.46 12.08
N ASN A 259 -3.89 1.31 12.12
CA ASN A 259 -3.89 2.62 11.46
C ASN A 259 -3.63 3.76 12.44
N PHE A 260 -3.01 4.84 11.99
CA PHE A 260 -2.93 6.09 12.75
C PHE A 260 -4.32 6.70 12.93
N VAL A 261 -4.69 7.02 14.16
CA VAL A 261 -5.98 7.63 14.49
C VAL A 261 -5.79 8.95 15.20
N THR A 262 -6.56 9.95 14.78
CA THR A 262 -6.50 11.32 15.32
C THR A 262 -7.36 11.54 16.58
N LYS A 263 -7.90 10.51 17.24
CA LYS A 263 -8.83 10.65 18.40
C LYS A 263 -8.35 9.97 19.68
N ASN A 264 -8.15 10.83 20.67
CA ASN A 264 -8.30 10.73 22.15
C ASN A 264 -8.52 9.35 22.79
N SER A 265 -7.59 8.41 22.66
CA SER A 265 -7.39 7.36 23.64
C SER A 265 -5.98 7.53 24.22
N THR A 266 -5.90 7.83 25.51
CA THR A 266 -4.63 8.10 26.22
C THR A 266 -3.71 6.87 26.32
N GLU A 267 -4.10 5.73 25.79
CA GLU A 267 -3.44 4.44 26.06
C GLU A 267 -2.39 4.03 25.02
N ASN A 268 -2.37 4.63 23.82
CA ASN A 268 -1.45 4.20 22.75
C ASN A 268 -0.83 5.39 21.99
N GLN A 269 -0.23 6.33 22.72
CA GLN A 269 0.53 7.40 22.09
C GLN A 269 1.83 6.82 21.50
N ILE A 270 2.09 7.11 20.22
CA ILE A 270 3.34 6.78 19.53
C ILE A 270 4.08 8.02 19.09
N ILE A 271 5.39 7.92 19.07
CA ILE A 271 6.29 8.94 18.54
C ILE A 271 6.34 8.77 17.02
N ILE A 272 6.25 9.88 16.29
CA ILE A 272 6.42 9.95 14.83
C ILE A 272 7.69 10.73 14.51
N ASN A 273 8.45 10.24 13.52
CA ASN A 273 9.60 10.93 12.99
C ASN A 273 9.65 10.85 11.46
N THR A 274 10.48 11.65 10.83
CA THR A 274 10.81 11.51 9.41
C THR A 274 12.12 10.75 9.26
N ILE A 275 12.29 10.03 8.15
CA ILE A 275 13.55 9.34 7.84
C ILE A 275 14.69 10.35 7.70
N ASP A 276 14.45 11.50 7.04
CA ASP A 276 15.46 12.55 6.86
C ASP A 276 15.96 13.10 8.20
N ASN A 277 15.06 13.36 9.16
CA ASN A 277 15.45 13.84 10.48
C ASN A 277 16.16 12.76 11.31
N TYR A 278 15.66 11.53 11.28
CA TYR A 278 16.24 10.42 12.06
C TYR A 278 17.66 10.09 11.61
N LEU A 279 17.86 9.93 10.30
CA LEU A 279 19.17 9.60 9.74
C LEU A 279 20.14 10.78 9.79
N ASN A 280 19.65 12.02 9.83
CA ASN A 280 20.47 13.23 9.91
C ASN A 280 21.66 13.24 8.91
N GLY A 281 21.40 12.79 7.67
CA GLY A 281 22.39 12.71 6.60
C GLY A 281 23.17 11.40 6.51
N GLU A 282 22.93 10.41 7.38
CA GLU A 282 23.47 9.06 7.23
C GLU A 282 22.86 8.36 6.00
N PRO A 283 23.67 7.59 5.26
CA PRO A 283 23.18 6.90 4.06
C PRO A 283 22.32 5.68 4.39
N ILE A 284 21.42 5.36 3.45
CA ILE A 284 20.81 4.03 3.31
C ILE A 284 20.97 3.57 1.87
N THR A 285 21.04 2.25 1.67
CA THR A 285 21.20 1.63 0.34
C THR A 285 19.99 0.80 -0.07
N PHE A 286 19.20 0.36 0.90
CA PHE A 286 17.96 -0.38 0.68
C PHE A 286 16.88 0.08 1.67
N LEU A 287 15.74 0.53 1.16
CA LEU A 287 14.55 0.92 1.92
C LEU A 287 13.40 -0.05 1.60
N LYS A 288 12.91 -0.76 2.59
CA LYS A 288 11.60 -1.43 2.52
C LYS A 288 10.57 -0.58 3.27
N ALA A 289 9.36 -0.47 2.73
CA ALA A 289 8.25 0.20 3.41
C ALA A 289 6.95 -0.60 3.29
N ASP A 290 6.37 -0.86 4.46
CA ASP A 290 5.06 -1.46 4.65
C ASP A 290 4.51 -0.89 5.96
N VAL A 291 3.87 0.28 5.86
CA VAL A 291 3.53 1.15 6.98
C VAL A 291 2.03 1.44 7.07
N GLU A 292 1.23 0.47 6.61
CA GLU A 292 -0.22 0.44 6.79
C GLU A 292 -0.94 1.70 6.26
N GLY A 293 -0.51 2.18 5.06
CA GLY A 293 -1.11 3.32 4.37
C GLY A 293 -0.40 4.66 4.60
N GLU A 294 0.72 4.69 5.32
CA GLU A 294 1.56 5.88 5.47
C GLU A 294 2.74 5.93 4.48
N GLU A 295 2.80 5.04 3.49
CA GLU A 295 3.91 4.91 2.54
C GLU A 295 4.23 6.23 1.84
N LEU A 296 3.22 6.90 1.27
CA LEU A 296 3.43 8.17 0.58
C LEU A 296 3.93 9.28 1.53
N ASN A 297 3.40 9.35 2.75
CA ASN A 297 3.85 10.34 3.74
C ASN A 297 5.26 9.99 4.24
N MET A 298 5.56 8.73 4.51
CA MET A 298 6.90 8.28 4.86
C MET A 298 7.92 8.61 3.76
N LEU A 299 7.58 8.38 2.48
CA LEU A 299 8.43 8.77 1.34
C LEU A 299 8.65 10.29 1.25
N LYS A 300 7.64 11.12 1.58
CA LYS A 300 7.81 12.57 1.69
C LYS A 300 8.78 12.94 2.81
N GLY A 301 8.72 12.24 3.94
CA GLY A 301 9.64 12.40 5.07
C GLY A 301 11.04 11.81 4.85
N ALA A 302 11.26 11.13 3.72
CA ALA A 302 12.54 10.58 3.29
C ALA A 302 13.09 11.26 2.03
N SER A 303 12.47 12.36 1.59
CA SER A 303 12.73 12.93 0.26
C SER A 303 14.18 13.35 0.03
N GLU A 304 14.85 13.91 1.02
CA GLU A 304 16.25 14.35 0.91
C GLU A 304 17.20 13.14 0.92
N THR A 305 16.94 12.15 1.76
CA THR A 305 17.68 10.88 1.79
C THR A 305 17.56 10.15 0.44
N ILE A 306 16.34 10.04 -0.11
CA ILE A 306 16.08 9.37 -1.39
C ILE A 306 16.78 10.11 -2.54
N LYS A 307 16.69 11.44 -2.62
CA LYS A 307 17.37 12.23 -3.67
C LYS A 307 18.88 12.10 -3.59
N LYS A 308 19.45 12.13 -2.38
CA LYS A 308 20.89 12.12 -2.18
C LYS A 308 21.53 10.75 -2.43
N TYR A 309 20.94 9.70 -1.88
CA TYR A 309 21.55 8.37 -1.86
C TYR A 309 20.93 7.38 -2.85
N LYS A 310 19.73 7.69 -3.37
CA LYS A 310 19.02 6.86 -4.36
C LYS A 310 18.98 5.37 -3.99
N PRO A 311 18.56 5.00 -2.77
CA PRO A 311 18.52 3.61 -2.34
C PRO A 311 17.65 2.76 -3.25
N LYS A 312 17.91 1.46 -3.31
CA LYS A 312 16.91 0.50 -3.78
C LYS A 312 15.69 0.58 -2.87
N MET A 313 14.48 0.53 -3.43
CA MET A 313 13.27 0.63 -2.61
C MET A 313 12.27 -0.48 -2.97
N ALA A 314 11.68 -1.10 -1.95
CA ALA A 314 10.56 -2.03 -2.06
C ALA A 314 9.41 -1.48 -1.21
N ILE A 315 8.40 -0.93 -1.88
CA ILE A 315 7.32 -0.16 -1.26
C ILE A 315 5.98 -0.87 -1.47
N SER A 316 5.25 -1.14 -0.40
CA SER A 316 3.88 -1.64 -0.48
C SER A 316 2.96 -0.61 -1.10
N VAL A 317 2.14 -1.02 -2.09
CA VAL A 317 1.27 -0.13 -2.89
C VAL A 317 -0.17 -0.64 -2.96
N TYR A 318 -0.68 -1.17 -1.85
CA TYR A 318 -2.00 -1.81 -1.79
C TYR A 318 -2.90 -1.33 -0.65
N HIS A 319 -2.40 -0.50 0.25
CA HIS A 319 -3.16 -0.07 1.43
C HIS A 319 -4.23 0.96 1.11
N LYS A 320 -3.90 1.97 0.30
CA LYS A 320 -4.87 2.99 -0.13
C LYS A 320 -5.30 2.76 -1.58
N PRO A 321 -6.52 3.12 -1.93
CA PRO A 321 -7.06 2.89 -3.27
C PRO A 321 -6.23 3.48 -4.42
N ASN A 322 -5.49 4.57 -4.15
CA ASN A 322 -4.69 5.28 -5.14
C ASN A 322 -3.17 5.07 -5.01
N ASP A 323 -2.69 4.17 -4.13
CA ASP A 323 -1.26 3.97 -3.91
C ASP A 323 -0.51 3.55 -5.18
N LEU A 324 -1.12 2.68 -5.99
CA LEU A 324 -0.59 2.26 -7.30
C LEU A 324 -0.37 3.43 -8.28
N ILE A 325 -1.00 4.59 -8.05
CA ILE A 325 -0.84 5.79 -8.88
C ILE A 325 0.08 6.79 -8.18
N THR A 326 -0.26 7.16 -6.95
CA THR A 326 0.37 8.29 -6.26
C THR A 326 1.80 8.02 -5.84
N ILE A 327 2.12 6.79 -5.44
CA ILE A 327 3.46 6.42 -4.99
C ILE A 327 4.45 6.40 -6.16
N PRO A 328 4.20 5.69 -7.28
CA PRO A 328 5.08 5.75 -8.45
C PRO A 328 5.27 7.16 -9.00
N GLN A 329 4.19 7.95 -9.12
CA GLN A 329 4.25 9.33 -9.57
C GLN A 329 5.12 10.19 -8.66
N TYR A 330 4.99 10.05 -7.33
CA TYR A 330 5.82 10.78 -6.39
C TYR A 330 7.30 10.40 -6.51
N ILE A 331 7.63 9.11 -6.60
CA ILE A 331 9.00 8.63 -6.75
C ILE A 331 9.62 9.16 -8.03
N LYS A 332 8.92 9.08 -9.16
CA LYS A 332 9.38 9.62 -10.46
C LYS A 332 9.52 11.14 -10.44
N LYS A 333 8.71 11.85 -9.68
CA LYS A 333 8.79 13.31 -9.52
C LYS A 333 10.06 13.72 -8.77
N ILE A 334 10.43 13.02 -7.70
CA ILE A 334 11.60 13.40 -6.88
C ILE A 334 12.92 12.91 -7.45
N VAL A 335 12.93 11.76 -8.13
CA VAL A 335 14.10 11.14 -8.76
C VAL A 335 13.66 10.48 -10.08
N PRO A 336 13.67 11.21 -11.22
CA PRO A 336 13.13 10.72 -12.50
C PRO A 336 13.84 9.47 -13.05
N GLU A 337 15.10 9.25 -12.71
CA GLU A 337 15.90 8.12 -13.18
C GLU A 337 15.56 6.77 -12.53
N TYR A 338 14.71 6.71 -11.49
CA TYR A 338 14.29 5.43 -10.94
C TYR A 338 13.60 4.56 -12.00
N ARG A 339 14.08 3.34 -12.12
CA ARG A 339 13.40 2.25 -12.82
C ARG A 339 12.38 1.64 -11.87
N LEU A 340 11.23 1.26 -12.40
CA LEU A 340 10.10 0.75 -11.63
C LEU A 340 9.72 -0.66 -12.08
N ALA A 341 9.46 -1.56 -11.12
CA ALA A 341 8.87 -2.87 -11.38
C ALA A 341 7.80 -3.19 -10.34
N LEU A 342 6.81 -3.99 -10.71
CA LEU A 342 5.78 -4.50 -9.81
C LEU A 342 5.94 -6.00 -9.62
N ARG A 343 5.71 -6.46 -8.38
CA ARG A 343 5.51 -7.88 -8.06
C ARG A 343 4.32 -8.01 -7.11
N HIS A 344 3.63 -9.13 -7.21
CA HIS A 344 2.46 -9.44 -6.38
C HIS A 344 2.72 -10.71 -5.57
N HIS A 345 2.50 -10.63 -4.25
CA HIS A 345 2.96 -11.64 -3.29
C HIS A 345 1.83 -12.32 -2.52
N SER A 346 0.60 -12.19 -3.01
CA SER A 346 -0.59 -12.78 -2.40
C SER A 346 -1.52 -13.35 -3.46
N ILE A 347 -2.42 -14.23 -3.07
CA ILE A 347 -3.55 -14.68 -3.88
C ILE A 347 -4.81 -13.81 -3.66
N THR A 348 -4.65 -12.70 -2.94
CA THR A 348 -5.68 -11.70 -2.67
C THR A 348 -5.26 -10.35 -3.23
N PHE A 349 -6.03 -9.29 -3.02
CA PHE A 349 -5.71 -7.92 -3.49
C PHE A 349 -4.67 -7.17 -2.64
N THR A 350 -4.08 -7.82 -1.66
CA THR A 350 -3.01 -7.29 -0.81
C THR A 350 -1.64 -7.71 -1.32
N GLU A 351 -0.56 -7.19 -0.71
CA GLU A 351 0.82 -7.59 -0.94
C GLU A 351 1.35 -7.32 -2.36
N THR A 352 0.91 -6.20 -2.98
CA THR A 352 1.56 -5.68 -4.19
C THR A 352 2.70 -4.75 -3.79
N VAL A 353 3.89 -5.01 -4.31
CA VAL A 353 5.11 -4.25 -4.00
C VAL A 353 5.65 -3.57 -5.25
N LEU A 354 5.93 -2.28 -5.14
CA LEU A 354 6.66 -1.47 -6.12
C LEU A 354 8.15 -1.52 -5.80
N TYR A 355 8.95 -2.00 -6.73
CA TYR A 355 10.40 -2.04 -6.66
C TYR A 355 11.00 -0.91 -7.48
N CYS A 356 11.94 -0.17 -6.86
CA CYS A 356 12.56 0.99 -7.48
C CYS A 356 14.09 0.91 -7.34
N TRP A 357 14.81 1.18 -8.43
CA TRP A 357 16.28 1.23 -8.43
C TRP A 357 16.81 2.18 -9.49
N THR A 358 18.07 2.57 -9.36
CA THR A 358 18.80 3.37 -10.35
C THR A 358 20.06 2.62 -10.79
N GLU A 359 20.70 3.05 -11.88
CA GLU A 359 22.01 2.50 -12.26
C GLU A 359 23.07 2.75 -11.19
N GLN A 360 23.00 3.87 -10.45
CA GLN A 360 23.89 4.14 -9.33
C GLN A 360 23.71 3.13 -8.20
N SER A 361 22.49 2.81 -7.83
CA SER A 361 22.20 1.81 -6.78
C SER A 361 22.64 0.39 -7.18
N ARG A 362 22.85 0.10 -8.49
CA ARG A 362 23.49 -1.13 -9.01
C ARG A 362 25.00 -1.06 -9.02
N ALA A 363 25.59 0.09 -9.41
CA ALA A 363 27.03 0.22 -9.62
C ALA A 363 27.85 0.27 -8.31
N GLU A 364 27.26 0.70 -7.20
CA GLU A 364 27.92 0.64 -5.89
C GLU A 364 28.17 -0.80 -5.44
N GLN A 365 27.43 -1.76 -6.00
CA GLN A 365 27.61 -3.19 -5.79
C GLN A 365 28.80 -3.78 -6.57
N SER A 366 28.93 -3.45 -7.86
CA SER A 366 30.03 -3.97 -8.69
C SER A 366 31.41 -3.49 -8.25
N ARG A 367 31.49 -2.43 -7.40
CA ARG A 367 32.74 -1.98 -6.78
C ARG A 367 33.09 -2.71 -5.49
N ALA A 368 32.12 -3.42 -4.88
CA ALA A 368 32.36 -4.25 -3.71
C ALA A 368 32.84 -5.67 -4.08
N ASP A 369 32.63 -6.06 -5.36
CA ASP A 369 33.05 -7.37 -5.91
C ASP A 369 34.46 -7.33 -6.54
N MET A 370 35.17 -6.18 -6.55
CA MET A 370 36.54 -6.00 -6.96
C MET A 370 37.46 -5.71 -5.77
#